data_b049ded4f140e9766650471c573b4569
#
_entry.id   b049ded4f140e9766650471c573b4569
#
_cell.length_a   1.000
_cell.length_b   1.000
_cell.length_c   1.000
_cell.angle_alpha   90.00
_cell.angle_beta   90.00
_cell.angle_gamma   90.00
#
_symmetry.space_group_name_H-M   'P 1'
#
loop_
_entity.id
_entity.type
_entity.pdbx_description
1 polymer ?
#
loop_
_entity_poly.entity_id
_entity_poly.type
_entity_poly.pdbx_seq_one_letter_code
_entity_poly.pdbx_strand_id
1 'polypeptide(L)'
;MAITVGAGVNIGGGIFIGGDPPNLYTPLAGSLAFNGSSQYLSMSPGMTLAAGAFTIEGWFYNTGNQTNRPILATDQSLGMSAHLSDNATVVLDRYGGGYAPSYGFPVGTFKTNQWQYIVINRNASLLETIWVGTFVNTSSLVTCARATSATGGGSPSGGTQTDSQSWGNSNWVGRFYGGYWPGNITNLRVTIGAAVYDSNSATITAPAAPLTSGANTQYLMLGAAVTTDTSGTQTVTNNGTVTQTATVPF
;
A
#
# COMPACT_ATOMS: atom_id res chain seq x y z
N MET A 1 -29.32 8.32 43.38
CA MET A 1 -28.34 7.51 42.63
C MET A 1 -27.60 8.49 41.74
N ALA A 2 -26.34 8.77 42.01
CA ALA A 2 -25.55 9.69 41.21
C ALA A 2 -24.94 8.92 40.03
N ILE A 3 -25.18 9.36 38.79
CA ILE A 3 -24.53 8.84 37.58
C ILE A 3 -23.27 9.69 37.39
N THR A 4 -22.10 9.10 37.61
CA THR A 4 -20.83 9.76 37.29
C THR A 4 -20.56 9.48 35.81
N VAL A 5 -20.62 10.51 34.98
CA VAL A 5 -20.27 10.42 33.56
C VAL A 5 -18.78 10.73 33.42
N GLY A 6 -17.98 9.70 33.10
CA GLY A 6 -16.55 9.87 32.79
C GLY A 6 -16.35 10.66 31.50
N ALA A 7 -15.11 11.12 31.24
CA ALA A 7 -14.74 11.85 30.02
C ALA A 7 -15.05 10.98 28.77
N GLY A 8 -16.05 11.39 27.98
CA GLY A 8 -16.47 10.64 26.80
C GLY A 8 -17.94 10.77 26.41
N VAL A 9 -18.69 11.71 26.97
CA VAL A 9 -20.10 11.95 26.56
C VAL A 9 -20.12 12.71 25.26
N ASN A 10 -20.53 12.04 24.17
CA ASN A 10 -20.81 12.69 22.89
C ASN A 10 -22.34 12.81 22.73
N ILE A 11 -22.87 14.03 22.76
CA ILE A 11 -24.31 14.33 22.60
C ILE A 11 -24.55 14.68 21.12
N GLY A 12 -24.51 13.68 20.25
CA GLY A 12 -24.72 13.93 18.82
C GLY A 12 -25.19 12.71 18.02
N GLY A 13 -25.84 11.73 18.68
CA GLY A 13 -26.30 10.51 17.99
C GLY A 13 -26.51 9.30 18.90
N GLY A 14 -26.31 9.46 20.19
CA GLY A 14 -26.48 8.41 21.21
C GLY A 14 -25.63 8.73 22.43
N ILE A 15 -26.15 8.45 23.63
CA ILE A 15 -25.41 8.57 24.87
C ILE A 15 -24.60 7.28 25.05
N PHE A 16 -23.27 7.34 24.84
CA PHE A 16 -22.38 6.27 25.25
C PHE A 16 -21.98 6.47 26.73
N ILE A 17 -22.51 5.65 27.61
CA ILE A 17 -22.15 5.65 29.03
C ILE A 17 -21.09 4.56 29.24
N GLY A 18 -19.81 4.96 29.27
CA GLY A 18 -18.75 4.11 29.80
C GLY A 18 -18.39 2.85 28.99
N GLY A 19 -18.41 2.93 27.67
CA GLY A 19 -17.83 1.90 26.79
C GLY A 19 -16.54 2.39 26.13
N ASP A 20 -15.65 1.48 25.77
CA ASP A 20 -14.55 1.77 24.87
C ASP A 20 -15.09 2.37 23.57
N PRO A 21 -14.39 3.31 22.92
CA PRO A 21 -14.82 3.85 21.64
C PRO A 21 -15.04 2.68 20.65
N PRO A 22 -16.06 2.74 19.78
CA PRO A 22 -16.38 1.63 18.88
C PRO A 22 -15.18 1.29 18.02
N ASN A 23 -14.85 -0.01 17.92
CA ASN A 23 -13.91 -0.48 16.94
C ASN A 23 -14.56 -0.40 15.54
N LEU A 24 -14.02 0.45 14.67
CA LEU A 24 -14.52 0.67 13.32
C LEU A 24 -13.97 -0.34 12.31
N TYR A 25 -13.08 -1.24 12.74
CA TYR A 25 -12.35 -2.15 11.85
C TYR A 25 -12.75 -3.60 12.05
N THR A 26 -12.80 -4.34 10.96
CA THR A 26 -12.83 -5.80 10.96
C THR A 26 -11.40 -6.33 11.03
N PRO A 27 -11.04 -7.18 12.01
CA PRO A 27 -9.66 -7.64 12.18
C PRO A 27 -9.08 -8.31 10.94
N LEU A 28 -7.81 -8.04 10.66
CA LEU A 28 -7.03 -8.75 9.66
C LEU A 28 -6.50 -10.07 10.22
N ALA A 29 -6.35 -11.07 9.36
CA ALA A 29 -5.94 -12.43 9.76
C ALA A 29 -4.45 -12.52 10.16
N GLY A 30 -3.63 -11.55 9.77
CA GLY A 30 -2.20 -11.51 10.04
C GLY A 30 -1.45 -10.64 9.04
N SER A 31 -0.12 -10.67 9.12
CA SER A 31 0.76 -10.03 8.16
C SER A 31 1.96 -10.91 7.83
N LEU A 32 2.70 -10.56 6.78
CA LEU A 32 3.94 -11.22 6.41
C LEU A 32 5.13 -10.37 6.84
N ALA A 33 6.05 -10.97 7.60
CA ALA A 33 7.24 -10.32 8.13
C ALA A 33 8.46 -10.60 7.23
N PHE A 34 9.16 -9.52 6.86
CA PHE A 34 10.35 -9.50 6.03
C PHE A 34 11.54 -8.95 6.82
N ASN A 35 12.72 -9.54 6.63
CA ASN A 35 13.92 -9.21 7.42
C ASN A 35 14.73 -7.99 6.90
N GLY A 36 14.35 -7.39 5.79
CA GLY A 36 15.04 -6.24 5.21
C GLY A 36 16.39 -6.54 4.53
N SER A 37 16.76 -7.80 4.33
CA SER A 37 18.06 -8.18 3.80
C SER A 37 18.06 -9.29 2.74
N SER A 38 17.12 -10.25 2.81
CA SER A 38 17.14 -11.42 1.92
C SER A 38 15.75 -11.98 1.60
N GLN A 39 14.72 -11.56 2.33
CA GLN A 39 13.38 -12.13 2.23
C GLN A 39 12.51 -11.36 1.24
N TYR A 40 11.81 -12.11 0.39
CA TYR A 40 10.84 -11.58 -0.56
C TYR A 40 9.89 -12.69 -1.03
N LEU A 41 8.78 -12.29 -1.63
CA LEU A 41 7.91 -13.21 -2.37
C LEU A 41 8.13 -13.03 -3.86
N SER A 42 8.11 -14.12 -4.62
CA SER A 42 8.03 -14.08 -6.08
C SER A 42 6.73 -14.70 -6.56
N MET A 43 6.22 -14.19 -7.68
CA MET A 43 4.95 -14.58 -8.28
C MET A 43 5.16 -15.08 -9.70
N SER A 44 4.42 -16.13 -10.09
CA SER A 44 4.40 -16.68 -11.44
C SER A 44 2.94 -16.89 -11.85
N PRO A 45 2.53 -16.46 -13.06
CA PRO A 45 3.32 -15.91 -14.19
C PRO A 45 3.82 -14.47 -14.01
N GLY A 46 3.49 -13.80 -12.88
CA GLY A 46 3.73 -12.40 -12.68
C GLY A 46 2.62 -11.52 -13.28
N MET A 47 2.70 -10.22 -13.02
CA MET A 47 1.68 -9.25 -13.41
C MET A 47 2.26 -8.22 -14.36
N THR A 48 1.63 -8.02 -15.51
CA THR A 48 1.98 -6.96 -16.45
C THR A 48 1.04 -5.77 -16.25
N LEU A 49 1.57 -4.71 -15.65
CA LEU A 49 0.84 -3.46 -15.44
C LEU A 49 0.91 -2.59 -16.71
N ALA A 50 0.43 -3.05 -17.84
CA ALA A 50 0.50 -2.37 -19.14
C ALA A 50 0.20 -0.85 -19.05
N ALA A 51 0.22 -0.15 -20.18
CA ALA A 51 -0.16 1.27 -20.27
C ALA A 51 -1.67 1.48 -20.05
N GLY A 52 -2.23 0.99 -18.94
CA GLY A 52 -3.65 1.04 -18.61
C GLY A 52 -3.93 1.42 -17.17
N ALA A 53 -5.20 1.37 -16.79
CA ALA A 53 -5.62 1.59 -15.41
C ALA A 53 -5.12 0.48 -14.48
N PHE A 54 -4.72 0.83 -13.28
CA PHE A 54 -4.36 -0.13 -12.23
C PHE A 54 -4.47 0.50 -10.84
N THR A 55 -4.49 -0.35 -9.82
CA THR A 55 -4.35 0.04 -8.42
C THR A 55 -3.47 -0.96 -7.70
N ILE A 56 -2.48 -0.46 -6.94
CA ILE A 56 -1.68 -1.21 -5.98
C ILE A 56 -1.97 -0.60 -4.62
N GLU A 57 -2.41 -1.39 -3.67
CA GLU A 57 -2.79 -0.89 -2.35
C GLU A 57 -2.50 -1.90 -1.25
N GLY A 58 -2.20 -1.43 -0.05
CA GLY A 58 -1.94 -2.33 1.08
C GLY A 58 -1.51 -1.61 2.36
N TRP A 59 -1.38 -2.38 3.43
CA TRP A 59 -0.84 -1.95 4.71
C TRP A 59 0.63 -2.34 4.84
N PHE A 60 1.45 -1.38 5.20
CA PHE A 60 2.90 -1.48 5.29
C PHE A 60 3.39 -1.00 6.66
N TYR A 61 4.17 -1.83 7.33
CA TYR A 61 4.84 -1.50 8.59
C TYR A 61 6.35 -1.61 8.38
N ASN A 62 7.02 -0.47 8.34
CA ASN A 62 8.46 -0.40 8.11
C ASN A 62 9.23 -0.30 9.43
N THR A 63 10.15 -1.22 9.71
CA THR A 63 10.99 -1.21 10.93
C THR A 63 12.39 -0.64 10.70
N GLY A 64 12.76 -0.35 9.45
CA GLY A 64 14.07 0.18 9.06
C GLY A 64 14.01 1.65 8.62
N ASN A 65 15.06 2.10 7.95
CA ASN A 65 15.03 3.40 7.28
C ASN A 65 14.05 3.36 6.09
N GLN A 66 13.70 4.52 5.50
CA GLN A 66 12.79 4.62 4.37
C GLN A 66 13.48 4.58 3.00
N THR A 67 14.82 4.44 2.95
CA THR A 67 15.57 4.48 1.70
C THR A 67 15.45 3.15 0.94
N ASN A 68 15.05 3.21 -0.33
CA ASN A 68 14.90 2.06 -1.22
C ASN A 68 14.06 0.91 -0.63
N ARG A 69 12.84 1.23 -0.15
CA ARG A 69 11.92 0.23 0.43
C ARG A 69 10.91 -0.24 -0.59
N PRO A 70 11.11 -1.41 -1.21
CA PRO A 70 10.26 -1.90 -2.29
C PRO A 70 8.90 -2.36 -1.79
N ILE A 71 7.86 -1.92 -2.48
CA ILE A 71 6.48 -2.37 -2.30
C ILE A 71 6.22 -3.54 -3.26
N LEU A 72 6.31 -3.26 -4.54
CA LEU A 72 6.10 -4.20 -5.64
C LEU A 72 7.16 -3.93 -6.71
N ALA A 73 7.80 -4.97 -7.22
CA ALA A 73 8.83 -4.81 -8.24
C ALA A 73 8.90 -5.99 -9.21
N THR A 74 9.71 -5.83 -10.21
CA THR A 74 10.07 -6.90 -11.13
C THR A 74 11.50 -7.38 -10.87
N ASP A 75 11.86 -8.47 -11.55
CA ASP A 75 13.23 -8.89 -11.75
C ASP A 75 14.10 -7.74 -12.30
N GLN A 76 15.38 -7.75 -11.92
CA GLN A 76 16.37 -6.69 -12.12
C GLN A 76 16.57 -6.19 -13.56
N SER A 77 16.08 -6.88 -14.56
CA SER A 77 16.49 -6.60 -15.95
C SER A 77 15.47 -5.88 -16.83
N LEU A 78 14.17 -5.91 -16.54
CA LEU A 78 13.14 -5.39 -17.45
C LEU A 78 11.89 -4.85 -16.74
N GLY A 79 12.01 -4.25 -15.59
CA GLY A 79 10.79 -3.96 -14.89
C GLY A 79 10.72 -2.68 -14.12
N MET A 80 9.69 -2.60 -13.36
CA MET A 80 9.28 -1.48 -12.57
C MET A 80 9.43 -1.76 -11.09
N SER A 81 9.72 -0.74 -10.32
CA SER A 81 9.52 -0.79 -8.88
C SER A 81 8.67 0.36 -8.39
N ALA A 82 7.73 0.06 -7.51
CA ALA A 82 7.17 1.02 -6.60
C ALA A 82 7.93 0.91 -5.28
N HIS A 83 8.61 1.96 -4.85
CA HIS A 83 9.40 1.94 -3.62
C HIS A 83 9.42 3.29 -2.90
N LEU A 84 9.62 3.24 -1.58
CA LEU A 84 9.92 4.44 -0.79
C LEU A 84 11.38 4.81 -1.06
N SER A 85 11.63 6.03 -1.52
CA SER A 85 12.98 6.56 -1.76
C SER A 85 13.58 7.17 -0.49
N ASP A 86 12.73 7.83 0.31
CA ASP A 86 13.05 8.47 1.58
C ASP A 86 11.80 8.60 2.46
N ASN A 87 11.85 9.45 3.48
CA ASN A 87 10.71 9.66 4.39
C ASN A 87 9.59 10.56 3.84
N ALA A 88 9.68 10.97 2.59
CA ALA A 88 8.74 11.87 1.94
C ALA A 88 8.40 11.51 0.49
N THR A 89 9.06 10.51 -0.11
CA THR A 89 8.98 10.27 -1.55
C THR A 89 8.69 8.81 -1.88
N VAL A 90 7.69 8.58 -2.73
CA VAL A 90 7.49 7.32 -3.47
C VAL A 90 8.03 7.51 -4.89
N VAL A 91 8.86 6.59 -5.32
CA VAL A 91 9.38 6.53 -6.69
C VAL A 91 8.78 5.33 -7.40
N LEU A 92 8.36 5.57 -8.62
CA LEU A 92 7.90 4.53 -9.55
C LEU A 92 8.97 4.38 -10.64
N ASP A 93 10.02 3.65 -10.31
CA ASP A 93 11.18 3.50 -11.19
C ASP A 93 10.91 2.49 -12.30
N ARG A 94 11.37 2.80 -13.51
CA ARG A 94 11.31 1.93 -14.69
C ARG A 94 12.71 1.69 -15.22
N TYR A 95 13.17 0.48 -15.02
CA TYR A 95 14.50 0.09 -15.46
C TYR A 95 14.59 0.10 -17.00
N GLY A 96 15.58 0.81 -17.52
CA GLY A 96 15.91 0.86 -18.95
C GLY A 96 15.41 2.09 -19.72
N GLY A 97 14.63 2.98 -19.09
CA GLY A 97 14.06 4.15 -19.78
C GLY A 97 14.47 5.52 -19.23
N GLY A 98 15.22 5.58 -18.14
CA GLY A 98 15.59 6.86 -17.50
C GLY A 98 14.36 7.65 -16.97
N TYR A 99 13.21 7.02 -16.87
CA TYR A 99 11.95 7.60 -16.45
C TYR A 99 11.56 7.05 -15.09
N ALA A 100 11.68 7.87 -14.07
CA ALA A 100 11.36 7.53 -12.69
C ALA A 100 10.46 8.60 -12.09
N PRO A 101 9.13 8.53 -12.32
CA PRO A 101 8.20 9.47 -11.68
C PRO A 101 8.31 9.37 -10.17
N SER A 102 8.43 10.53 -9.53
CA SER A 102 8.54 10.69 -8.09
C SER A 102 7.37 11.47 -7.55
N TYR A 103 6.78 10.99 -6.46
CA TYR A 103 5.65 11.60 -5.78
C TYR A 103 6.08 12.06 -4.38
N GLY A 104 6.08 13.37 -4.19
CA GLY A 104 6.50 13.99 -2.94
C GLY A 104 5.33 14.21 -1.99
N PHE A 105 5.62 14.02 -0.71
CA PHE A 105 4.75 14.24 0.43
C PHE A 105 5.44 15.20 1.42
N PRO A 106 4.73 15.74 2.42
CA PRO A 106 5.38 16.44 3.52
C PRO A 106 6.46 15.56 4.18
N VAL A 107 7.59 16.17 4.53
CA VAL A 107 8.70 15.46 5.20
C VAL A 107 8.21 14.74 6.44
N GLY A 108 8.60 13.48 6.60
CA GLY A 108 8.17 12.63 7.70
C GLY A 108 6.76 12.03 7.51
N THR A 109 6.20 12.04 6.29
CA THR A 109 4.97 11.29 5.98
C THR A 109 5.18 9.80 6.17
N PHE A 110 6.30 9.25 5.66
CA PHE A 110 6.62 7.85 5.87
C PHE A 110 7.24 7.64 7.24
N LYS A 111 6.62 6.77 8.04
CA LYS A 111 6.98 6.50 9.44
C LYS A 111 7.66 5.15 9.57
N THR A 112 8.58 5.05 10.52
CA THR A 112 9.03 3.76 11.05
C THR A 112 8.16 3.33 12.21
N ASN A 113 8.00 2.02 12.38
CA ASN A 113 7.27 1.41 13.49
C ASN A 113 5.81 1.88 13.61
N GLN A 114 5.18 2.19 12.46
CA GLN A 114 3.77 2.50 12.36
C GLN A 114 3.18 1.88 11.10
N TRP A 115 1.94 1.41 11.20
CA TRP A 115 1.21 0.93 10.04
C TRP A 115 0.76 2.09 9.16
N GLN A 116 1.01 1.98 7.88
CA GLN A 116 0.59 2.95 6.88
C GLN A 116 -0.12 2.26 5.72
N TYR A 117 -1.23 2.85 5.30
CA TYR A 117 -1.90 2.45 4.07
C TYR A 117 -1.34 3.25 2.91
N ILE A 118 -0.86 2.56 1.88
CA ILE A 118 -0.29 3.18 0.68
C ILE A 118 -1.12 2.72 -0.51
N VAL A 119 -1.50 3.67 -1.35
CA VAL A 119 -2.22 3.42 -2.60
C VAL A 119 -1.49 4.08 -3.74
N ILE A 120 -1.24 3.32 -4.80
CA ILE A 120 -0.74 3.77 -6.10
C ILE A 120 -1.84 3.45 -7.10
N ASN A 121 -2.37 4.46 -7.77
CA ASN A 121 -3.54 4.32 -8.63
C ASN A 121 -3.35 5.09 -9.93
N ARG A 122 -3.67 4.44 -11.06
CA ARG A 122 -3.72 5.07 -12.37
C ARG A 122 -5.09 4.81 -12.99
N ASN A 123 -5.77 5.85 -13.46
CA ASN A 123 -7.07 5.73 -14.09
C ASN A 123 -6.98 5.48 -15.61
N ALA A 124 -8.12 5.28 -16.25
CA ALA A 124 -8.19 5.04 -17.70
C ALA A 124 -7.71 6.23 -18.56
N SER A 125 -7.73 7.44 -18.01
CA SER A 125 -7.14 8.63 -18.63
C SER A 125 -5.65 8.79 -18.33
N LEU A 126 -5.02 7.74 -17.81
CA LEU A 126 -3.59 7.67 -17.47
C LEU A 126 -3.16 8.62 -16.35
N LEU A 127 -4.11 9.22 -15.62
CA LEU A 127 -3.78 10.04 -14.45
C LEU A 127 -3.37 9.15 -13.30
N GLU A 128 -2.12 9.30 -12.88
CA GLU A 128 -1.50 8.54 -11.81
C GLU A 128 -1.46 9.37 -10.52
N THR A 129 -1.81 8.76 -9.42
CA THR A 129 -1.95 9.41 -8.11
C THR A 129 -1.55 8.45 -7.00
N ILE A 130 -0.90 8.97 -5.97
CA ILE A 130 -0.50 8.20 -4.79
C ILE A 130 -1.09 8.83 -3.53
N TRP A 131 -1.62 8.01 -2.61
CA TRP A 131 -2.09 8.42 -1.30
C TRP A 131 -1.41 7.61 -0.20
N VAL A 132 -1.20 8.28 0.93
CA VAL A 132 -0.64 7.66 2.14
C VAL A 132 -1.43 8.10 3.37
N GLY A 133 -1.75 7.15 4.24
CA GLY A 133 -2.37 7.40 5.54
C GLY A 133 -1.75 6.56 6.63
N THR A 134 -1.66 7.09 7.84
CA THR A 134 -1.07 6.40 9.00
C THR A 134 -2.17 5.93 9.94
N PHE A 135 -2.12 4.66 10.33
CA PHE A 135 -3.01 4.09 11.34
C PHE A 135 -2.64 4.63 12.72
N VAL A 136 -3.63 5.09 13.45
CA VAL A 136 -3.46 5.64 14.80
C VAL A 136 -4.16 4.76 15.83
N ASN A 137 -5.43 4.42 15.60
CA ASN A 137 -6.24 3.59 16.50
C ASN A 137 -7.48 3.04 15.77
N THR A 138 -8.22 2.17 16.44
CA THR A 138 -9.40 1.51 15.87
C THR A 138 -10.69 2.33 15.94
N SER A 139 -10.68 3.48 16.60
CA SER A 139 -11.86 4.34 16.77
C SER A 139 -12.00 5.44 15.71
N SER A 140 -11.05 5.54 14.78
CA SER A 140 -11.09 6.48 13.67
C SER A 140 -10.61 5.84 12.39
N LEU A 141 -11.33 6.07 11.29
CA LEU A 141 -10.91 5.60 9.97
C LEU A 141 -9.67 6.37 9.49
N VAL A 142 -8.76 5.66 8.85
CA VAL A 142 -7.54 6.27 8.30
C VAL A 142 -7.88 7.06 7.04
N THR A 143 -7.64 8.36 7.09
CA THR A 143 -7.67 9.23 5.90
C THR A 143 -6.28 9.24 5.27
N CYS A 144 -6.20 8.86 4.00
CA CYS A 144 -4.97 8.91 3.22
C CYS A 144 -4.94 10.22 2.42
N ALA A 145 -3.90 11.00 2.58
CA ALA A 145 -3.68 12.23 1.83
C ALA A 145 -2.90 11.96 0.54
N ARG A 146 -3.25 12.69 -0.50
CA ARG A 146 -2.56 12.65 -1.80
C ARG A 146 -1.15 13.26 -1.69
N ALA A 147 -0.23 12.79 -2.51
CA ALA A 147 1.06 13.43 -2.76
C ALA A 147 0.87 14.93 -3.07
N THR A 148 1.77 15.77 -2.59
CA THR A 148 1.70 17.23 -2.78
C THR A 148 2.42 17.69 -4.04
N SER A 149 3.31 16.85 -4.59
CA SER A 149 4.03 17.09 -5.83
C SER A 149 4.23 15.82 -6.62
N ALA A 150 4.42 15.94 -7.93
CA ALA A 150 4.85 14.88 -8.81
C ALA A 150 5.88 15.42 -9.79
N THR A 151 6.91 14.64 -10.11
CA THR A 151 7.99 15.01 -11.03
C THR A 151 8.38 13.82 -11.89
N GLY A 152 9.02 14.09 -13.04
CA GLY A 152 9.53 13.01 -13.92
C GLY A 152 8.47 12.36 -14.81
N GLY A 153 7.25 12.86 -14.81
CA GLY A 153 6.14 12.40 -15.66
C GLY A 153 5.77 13.37 -16.77
N GLY A 154 4.81 12.99 -17.60
CA GLY A 154 4.44 13.75 -18.79
C GLY A 154 3.80 15.12 -18.52
N SER A 155 2.99 15.24 -17.48
CA SER A 155 2.28 16.49 -17.13
C SER A 155 1.98 16.53 -15.64
N PRO A 156 2.98 16.81 -14.79
CA PRO A 156 2.79 16.85 -13.35
C PRO A 156 1.93 18.02 -12.92
N SER A 157 0.98 17.80 -12.02
CA SER A 157 0.14 18.81 -11.41
C SER A 157 -0.26 18.44 -9.99
N GLY A 158 0.20 19.19 -9.01
CA GLY A 158 -0.26 19.08 -7.62
C GLY A 158 -0.27 17.66 -7.06
N GLY A 159 0.78 16.89 -7.25
CA GLY A 159 0.88 15.51 -6.75
C GLY A 159 0.21 14.45 -7.62
N THR A 160 -0.18 14.80 -8.84
CA THR A 160 -0.64 13.86 -9.88
C THR A 160 0.16 14.06 -11.15
N GLN A 161 0.18 13.04 -12.01
CA GLN A 161 0.77 13.19 -13.36
C GLN A 161 0.10 12.26 -14.36
N THR A 162 0.15 12.62 -15.64
CA THR A 162 -0.24 11.73 -16.73
C THR A 162 0.93 10.83 -17.09
N ASP A 163 0.71 9.54 -17.03
CA ASP A 163 1.72 8.54 -17.35
C ASP A 163 1.21 7.54 -18.39
N SER A 164 1.69 7.67 -19.61
CA SER A 164 1.36 6.80 -20.73
C SER A 164 2.30 5.59 -20.89
N GLN A 165 3.28 5.46 -20.01
CA GLN A 165 4.25 4.37 -20.13
C GLN A 165 3.65 3.02 -19.72
N SER A 166 4.07 1.97 -20.40
CA SER A 166 3.79 0.61 -19.98
C SER A 166 4.65 0.25 -18.78
N TRP A 167 4.01 -0.26 -17.75
CA TRP A 167 4.65 -0.84 -16.61
C TRP A 167 4.91 -2.32 -16.90
N GLY A 168 6.17 -2.73 -16.91
CA GLY A 168 6.56 -4.10 -17.18
C GLY A 168 6.01 -5.12 -16.19
N ASN A 169 6.49 -6.33 -16.26
CA ASN A 169 6.08 -7.38 -15.35
C ASN A 169 6.48 -7.07 -13.91
N SER A 170 5.54 -7.20 -13.00
CA SER A 170 5.78 -7.14 -11.56
C SER A 170 5.60 -8.52 -10.97
N ASN A 171 6.65 -9.06 -10.38
CA ASN A 171 6.65 -10.42 -9.86
C ASN A 171 7.31 -10.57 -8.48
N TRP A 172 7.73 -9.47 -7.83
CA TRP A 172 8.30 -9.49 -6.49
C TRP A 172 7.58 -8.56 -5.53
N VAL A 173 7.34 -9.06 -4.32
CA VAL A 173 6.92 -8.27 -3.17
C VAL A 173 8.07 -8.22 -2.17
N GLY A 174 8.42 -7.04 -1.70
CA GLY A 174 9.43 -6.85 -0.68
C GLY A 174 10.88 -6.89 -1.17
N ARG A 175 11.13 -6.88 -2.48
CA ARG A 175 12.49 -6.82 -3.06
C ARG A 175 12.54 -5.91 -4.28
N PHE A 176 13.61 -5.12 -4.39
CA PHE A 176 13.98 -4.36 -5.61
C PHE A 176 15.48 -4.06 -5.58
N TYR A 177 16.19 -4.37 -6.68
CA TYR A 177 17.60 -4.00 -6.97
C TYR A 177 18.62 -4.29 -5.86
N GLY A 178 18.50 -4.69 -4.80
CA GLY A 178 19.36 -4.86 -3.62
C GLY A 178 18.73 -4.28 -2.37
N GLY A 179 17.57 -3.63 -2.51
CA GLY A 179 16.72 -3.25 -1.40
C GLY A 179 15.73 -4.36 -1.05
N TYR A 180 15.51 -4.54 0.25
CA TYR A 180 14.53 -5.46 0.79
C TYR A 180 13.65 -4.72 1.79
N TRP A 181 12.37 -5.12 1.87
CA TRP A 181 11.44 -4.56 2.84
C TRP A 181 11.78 -5.03 4.25
N PRO A 182 12.02 -4.13 5.23
CA PRO A 182 12.18 -4.49 6.63
C PRO A 182 10.86 -4.28 7.35
N GLY A 183 10.24 -5.34 7.86
CA GLY A 183 9.00 -5.22 8.61
C GLY A 183 7.85 -5.97 7.97
N ASN A 184 6.61 -5.48 8.13
CA ASN A 184 5.42 -6.27 7.82
C ASN A 184 4.64 -5.67 6.64
N ILE A 185 4.02 -6.56 5.86
CA ILE A 185 3.08 -6.21 4.79
C ILE A 185 1.82 -7.05 4.96
N THR A 186 0.65 -6.44 4.82
CA THR A 186 -0.63 -7.17 4.82
C THR A 186 -1.66 -6.48 3.93
N ASN A 187 -2.69 -7.22 3.57
CA ASN A 187 -3.82 -6.73 2.80
C ASN A 187 -3.36 -6.02 1.52
N LEU A 188 -2.36 -6.61 0.83
CA LEU A 188 -1.79 -6.10 -0.42
C LEU A 188 -2.63 -6.63 -1.58
N ARG A 189 -3.23 -5.71 -2.34
CA ARG A 189 -3.98 -6.01 -3.56
C ARG A 189 -3.38 -5.32 -4.77
N VAL A 190 -3.34 -6.02 -5.89
CA VAL A 190 -3.04 -5.47 -7.20
C VAL A 190 -4.23 -5.70 -8.11
N THR A 191 -4.81 -4.62 -8.61
CA THR A 191 -5.92 -4.60 -9.57
C THR A 191 -5.40 -4.05 -10.90
N ILE A 192 -5.66 -4.74 -12.02
CA ILE A 192 -5.20 -4.34 -13.36
C ILE A 192 -6.41 -4.20 -14.28
N GLY A 193 -6.46 -3.14 -15.08
CA GLY A 193 -7.57 -2.83 -15.99
C GLY A 193 -8.63 -1.94 -15.36
N ALA A 194 -8.53 -1.62 -14.06
CA ALA A 194 -9.43 -0.71 -13.38
C ALA A 194 -8.71 0.12 -12.32
N ALA A 195 -9.09 1.39 -12.17
CA ALA A 195 -8.73 2.21 -11.03
C ALA A 195 -9.79 2.01 -9.93
N VAL A 196 -9.37 1.71 -8.71
CA VAL A 196 -10.28 1.53 -7.56
C VAL A 196 -10.72 2.88 -6.99
N TYR A 197 -9.86 3.89 -7.10
CA TYR A 197 -10.09 5.22 -6.54
C TYR A 197 -10.18 6.30 -7.63
N ASP A 198 -10.91 7.36 -7.34
CA ASP A 198 -10.90 8.55 -8.20
C ASP A 198 -9.56 9.28 -8.08
N SER A 199 -8.76 9.29 -9.16
CA SER A 199 -7.44 9.91 -9.20
C SER A 199 -7.45 11.43 -8.96
N ASN A 200 -8.61 12.09 -9.02
CA ASN A 200 -8.74 13.52 -8.71
C ASN A 200 -8.95 13.79 -7.22
N SER A 201 -9.29 12.79 -6.43
CA SER A 201 -9.55 12.97 -4.99
C SER A 201 -8.32 13.45 -4.24
N ALA A 202 -8.47 14.48 -3.43
CA ALA A 202 -7.41 14.98 -2.55
C ALA A 202 -7.11 14.00 -1.41
N THR A 203 -8.13 13.27 -0.98
CA THR A 203 -8.05 12.25 0.08
C THR A 203 -8.89 11.04 -0.27
N ILE A 204 -8.52 9.90 0.29
CA ILE A 204 -9.31 8.67 0.28
C ILE A 204 -9.35 8.09 1.70
N THR A 205 -10.30 7.20 1.97
CA THR A 205 -10.36 6.45 3.23
C THR A 205 -9.78 5.07 3.02
N ALA A 206 -8.84 4.66 3.87
CA ALA A 206 -8.33 3.28 3.86
C ALA A 206 -9.43 2.29 4.23
N PRO A 207 -9.45 1.08 3.64
CA PRO A 207 -10.41 0.04 3.99
C PRO A 207 -10.35 -0.33 5.47
N ALA A 208 -11.51 -0.43 6.10
CA ALA A 208 -11.67 -0.83 7.49
C ALA A 208 -11.88 -2.35 7.67
N ALA A 209 -11.72 -3.12 6.61
CA ALA A 209 -11.90 -4.57 6.58
C ALA A 209 -10.89 -5.21 5.63
N PRO A 210 -10.71 -6.54 5.70
CA PRO A 210 -9.91 -7.26 4.71
C PRO A 210 -10.39 -6.97 3.30
N LEU A 211 -9.44 -6.71 2.39
CA LEU A 211 -9.74 -6.53 0.97
C LEU A 211 -10.29 -7.82 0.37
N THR A 212 -11.10 -7.68 -0.65
CA THR A 212 -11.70 -8.81 -1.37
C THR A 212 -11.19 -8.88 -2.80
N SER A 213 -11.16 -10.09 -3.36
CA SER A 213 -10.88 -10.30 -4.78
C SER A 213 -12.08 -9.87 -5.63
N GLY A 214 -11.81 -9.31 -6.80
CA GLY A 214 -12.77 -8.95 -7.84
C GLY A 214 -12.26 -9.34 -9.22
N ALA A 215 -13.05 -9.11 -10.28
CA ALA A 215 -12.74 -9.53 -11.65
C ALA A 215 -11.38 -9.05 -12.17
N ASN A 216 -10.90 -7.91 -11.72
CA ASN A 216 -9.64 -7.29 -12.13
C ASN A 216 -8.50 -7.49 -11.12
N THR A 217 -8.72 -8.25 -10.05
CA THR A 217 -7.68 -8.52 -9.05
C THR A 217 -6.71 -9.56 -9.60
N GLN A 218 -5.44 -9.19 -9.68
CA GLN A 218 -4.36 -10.06 -10.17
C GLN A 218 -3.47 -10.59 -9.06
N TYR A 219 -3.57 -10.02 -7.86
CA TYR A 219 -2.90 -10.50 -6.66
C TYR A 219 -3.63 -9.98 -5.43
N LEU A 220 -3.82 -10.84 -4.44
CA LEU A 220 -4.39 -10.49 -3.15
C LEU A 220 -3.75 -11.29 -2.01
N MET A 221 -2.91 -10.63 -1.22
CA MET A 221 -2.25 -11.17 -0.05
C MET A 221 -2.90 -10.62 1.22
N LEU A 222 -3.60 -11.45 1.95
CA LEU A 222 -4.28 -11.07 3.20
C LEU A 222 -3.44 -11.30 4.47
N GLY A 223 -2.21 -11.84 4.32
CA GLY A 223 -1.32 -12.11 5.45
C GLY A 223 -1.68 -13.34 6.28
N ALA A 224 -2.72 -14.08 5.91
CA ALA A 224 -3.15 -15.30 6.61
C ALA A 224 -2.20 -16.48 6.37
N ALA A 225 -1.54 -16.53 5.22
CA ALA A 225 -0.53 -17.53 4.87
C ALA A 225 0.47 -16.94 3.87
N VAL A 226 1.73 -17.40 3.94
CA VAL A 226 2.85 -16.77 3.21
C VAL A 226 2.74 -16.94 1.70
N THR A 227 2.30 -18.11 1.23
CA THR A 227 2.28 -18.44 -0.19
C THR A 227 0.88 -18.39 -0.81
N THR A 228 -0.08 -17.77 -0.12
CA THR A 228 -1.45 -17.70 -0.61
C THR A 228 -1.70 -16.40 -1.36
N ASP A 229 -2.04 -16.52 -2.64
CA ASP A 229 -2.73 -15.51 -3.41
C ASP A 229 -4.23 -15.79 -3.39
N THR A 230 -5.00 -14.95 -2.68
CA THR A 230 -6.46 -15.12 -2.56
C THR A 230 -7.20 -14.79 -3.87
N SER A 231 -6.55 -14.12 -4.83
CA SER A 231 -7.13 -13.92 -6.17
C SER A 231 -7.09 -15.20 -7.01
N GLY A 232 -6.16 -16.11 -6.69
CA GLY A 232 -5.95 -17.37 -7.40
C GLY A 232 -5.26 -17.23 -8.76
N THR A 233 -4.72 -16.07 -9.08
CA THR A 233 -4.08 -15.81 -10.39
C THR A 233 -2.58 -16.05 -10.38
N GLN A 234 -1.93 -16.04 -9.20
CA GLN A 234 -0.48 -16.18 -9.05
C GLN A 234 -0.10 -17.40 -8.22
N THR A 235 0.94 -18.10 -8.64
CA THR A 235 1.67 -19.02 -7.78
C THR A 235 2.73 -18.24 -7.03
N VAL A 236 2.66 -18.24 -5.70
CA VAL A 236 3.56 -17.48 -4.82
C VAL A 236 4.66 -18.38 -4.28
N THR A 237 5.91 -17.96 -4.45
CA THR A 237 7.08 -18.63 -3.86
C THR A 237 7.67 -17.78 -2.74
N ASN A 238 7.93 -18.42 -1.60
CA ASN A 238 8.58 -17.80 -0.45
C ASN A 238 10.10 -17.91 -0.59
N ASN A 239 10.77 -16.77 -0.74
CA ASN A 239 12.21 -16.69 -0.86
C ASN A 239 12.82 -16.15 0.46
N GLY A 240 13.76 -16.88 1.04
CA GLY A 240 14.46 -16.47 2.25
C GLY A 240 13.65 -16.60 3.55
N THR A 241 12.59 -17.41 3.55
CA THR A 241 11.81 -17.76 4.75
C THR A 241 11.05 -16.57 5.34
N VAL A 242 10.27 -15.86 4.52
CA VAL A 242 9.24 -14.92 5.00
C VAL A 242 8.29 -15.65 5.94
N THR A 243 7.91 -15.05 7.05
CA THR A 243 7.06 -15.67 8.06
C THR A 243 5.75 -14.92 8.25
N GLN A 244 4.70 -15.64 8.60
CA GLN A 244 3.45 -15.03 9.06
C GLN A 244 3.59 -14.55 10.50
N THR A 245 2.94 -13.45 10.83
CA THR A 245 2.85 -12.90 12.19
C THR A 245 1.45 -12.35 12.48
N ALA A 246 1.10 -12.31 13.77
CA ALA A 246 -0.16 -11.70 14.23
C ALA A 246 -0.09 -10.16 14.30
N THR A 247 1.04 -9.56 13.98
CA THR A 247 1.17 -8.09 13.99
C THR A 247 0.38 -7.48 12.82
N VAL A 248 -0.70 -6.79 13.11
CA VAL A 248 -1.62 -6.17 12.15
C VAL A 248 -1.96 -4.75 12.59
N PRO A 249 -2.49 -3.88 11.71
CA PRO A 249 -2.95 -2.55 12.09
C PRO A 249 -4.17 -2.60 13.01
N PHE A 250 -5.07 -3.58 12.84
CA PHE A 250 -6.33 -3.71 13.57
C PHE A 250 -6.85 -5.15 13.60
#